data_f7cfa640094ff474067f081ee2c94982
#
_entry.id   f7cfa640094ff474067f081ee2c94982
#
_cell.length_a   1.000
_cell.length_b   1.000
_cell.length_c   1.000
_cell.angle_alpha   90.00
_cell.angle_beta   90.00
_cell.angle_gamma   90.00
#
_symmetry.space_group_name_H-M   'P 1'
#
loop_
_entity.id
_entity.type
_entity.pdbx_description
1 polymer ?
#
loop_
_entity_poly.entity_id
_entity_poly.type
_entity_poly.pdbx_seq_one_letter_code
_entity_poly.pdbx_strand_id
1 'polypeptide(L)'
;QAIGKVREPEKLGNGVRLTISAPDLGLDQVGIGESIAVNGACMTVVEKGDDWFRIDVSAESLSKTAGLDTFGPVNLEKAMRLGDRVDGHLVSGHVDGIGQVVSLEQVAESYKLVILAPRKLAPCIAYKGSIAVNGVSLTINEVEDTSVGPRFSINLIPHTMEVTTLHFLKAQSLVNLEVDLIARYVQRNMELREGDDIL
;
A
#
# COMPACT_ATOMS: atom_id res chain seq x y z
N GLN A 1 -2.32 -1.88 11.18
CA GLN A 1 -2.86 -2.43 12.43
C GLN A 1 -1.94 -3.51 13.01
N ALA A 2 -1.33 -4.38 12.17
CA ALA A 2 -0.41 -5.42 12.59
C ALA A 2 0.63 -5.72 11.52
N ILE A 3 1.75 -6.36 11.91
CA ILE A 3 2.69 -6.97 10.99
C ILE A 3 2.38 -8.46 10.95
N GLY A 4 2.08 -8.98 9.76
CA GLY A 4 1.96 -10.40 9.50
C GLY A 4 3.17 -10.94 8.76
N LYS A 5 3.14 -12.24 8.48
CA LYS A 5 4.20 -12.91 7.74
C LYS A 5 3.60 -13.86 6.70
N VAL A 6 3.90 -13.62 5.43
CA VAL A 6 3.58 -14.55 4.35
C VAL A 6 4.42 -15.81 4.56
N ARG A 7 3.75 -16.97 4.60
CA ARG A 7 4.38 -18.28 4.51
C ARG A 7 4.65 -18.60 3.03
N GLU A 8 5.26 -19.75 2.76
CA GLU A 8 5.58 -20.14 1.38
C GLU A 8 4.33 -20.11 0.50
N PRO A 9 4.35 -19.36 -0.65
CA PRO A 9 3.21 -19.29 -1.55
C PRO A 9 2.94 -20.64 -2.21
N GLU A 10 1.67 -21.05 -2.23
CA GLU A 10 1.21 -22.25 -2.91
C GLU A 10 0.67 -21.87 -4.30
N LYS A 11 1.10 -22.59 -5.35
CA LYS A 11 0.63 -22.33 -6.72
C LYS A 11 -0.86 -22.65 -6.84
N LEU A 12 -1.64 -21.69 -7.35
CA LEU A 12 -3.07 -21.82 -7.61
C LEU A 12 -3.39 -21.37 -9.06
N GLY A 13 -3.39 -22.31 -9.99
CA GLY A 13 -3.53 -21.98 -11.41
C GLY A 13 -2.43 -21.05 -11.90
N ASN A 14 -2.79 -19.85 -12.39
CA ASN A 14 -1.87 -18.78 -12.79
C ASN A 14 -1.59 -17.77 -11.65
N GLY A 15 -2.25 -17.94 -10.52
CA GLY A 15 -2.05 -17.13 -9.32
C GLY A 15 -1.40 -17.93 -8.20
N VAL A 16 -1.54 -17.44 -6.97
CA VAL A 16 -1.02 -18.08 -5.77
C VAL A 16 -2.05 -18.05 -4.64
N ARG A 17 -2.03 -19.07 -3.79
CA ARG A 17 -2.66 -19.05 -2.49
C ARG A 17 -1.61 -18.71 -1.44
N LEU A 18 -1.88 -17.70 -0.63
CA LEU A 18 -1.00 -17.27 0.45
C LEU A 18 -1.60 -17.66 1.79
N THR A 19 -0.80 -18.26 2.64
CA THR A 19 -1.07 -18.39 4.07
C THR A 19 -0.28 -17.31 4.81
N ILE A 20 -0.98 -16.47 5.56
CA ILE A 20 -0.39 -15.34 6.28
C ILE A 20 -0.58 -15.55 7.78
N SER A 21 0.52 -15.61 8.52
CA SER A 21 0.51 -15.60 9.98
C SER A 21 0.23 -14.18 10.47
N ALA A 22 -0.76 -14.04 11.35
CA ALA A 22 -1.25 -12.74 11.82
C ALA A 22 -1.78 -12.80 13.27
N PRO A 23 -0.94 -13.21 14.25
CA PRO A 23 -1.37 -13.42 15.62
C PRO A 23 -1.93 -12.16 16.29
N ASP A 24 -1.44 -10.97 15.89
CA ASP A 24 -1.77 -9.70 16.53
C ASP A 24 -2.86 -8.91 15.78
N LEU A 25 -3.48 -9.48 14.72
CA LEU A 25 -4.48 -8.77 13.92
C LEU A 25 -5.90 -8.83 14.53
N GLY A 26 -6.17 -9.74 15.46
CA GLY A 26 -7.53 -9.94 16.00
C GLY A 26 -8.45 -10.60 14.98
N LEU A 27 -8.06 -11.79 14.50
CA LEU A 27 -8.77 -12.56 13.47
C LEU A 27 -10.12 -13.11 13.94
N ASP A 28 -10.39 -13.12 15.25
CA ASP A 28 -11.70 -13.41 15.83
C ASP A 28 -12.80 -12.44 15.31
N GLN A 29 -12.42 -11.22 14.94
CA GLN A 29 -13.31 -10.18 14.41
C GLN A 29 -13.44 -10.19 12.87
N VAL A 30 -12.81 -11.14 12.19
CA VAL A 30 -12.81 -11.24 10.73
C VAL A 30 -13.54 -12.49 10.27
N GLY A 31 -14.50 -12.35 9.37
CA GLY A 31 -15.22 -13.45 8.73
C GLY A 31 -14.57 -13.93 7.43
N ILE A 32 -14.85 -15.16 7.03
CA ILE A 32 -14.55 -15.64 5.67
C ILE A 32 -15.38 -14.81 4.68
N GLY A 33 -14.74 -14.35 3.58
CA GLY A 33 -15.33 -13.44 2.60
C GLY A 33 -15.09 -11.95 2.91
N GLU A 34 -14.62 -11.61 4.11
CA GLU A 34 -14.23 -10.23 4.44
C GLU A 34 -12.84 -9.89 3.88
N SER A 35 -12.55 -8.59 3.80
CA SER A 35 -11.31 -8.09 3.24
C SER A 35 -10.29 -7.77 4.33
N ILE A 36 -9.02 -8.09 4.04
CA ILE A 36 -7.85 -7.61 4.77
C ILE A 36 -6.91 -6.96 3.75
N ALA A 37 -6.42 -5.76 4.02
CA ALA A 37 -5.35 -5.17 3.24
C ALA A 37 -4.01 -5.81 3.63
N VAL A 38 -3.30 -6.36 2.64
CA VAL A 38 -1.98 -6.99 2.76
C VAL A 38 -0.98 -6.16 1.98
N ASN A 39 -0.03 -5.51 2.66
CA ASN A 39 0.84 -4.48 2.06
C ASN A 39 0.06 -3.46 1.22
N GLY A 40 -1.13 -3.05 1.69
CA GLY A 40 -2.00 -2.10 1.02
C GLY A 40 -2.82 -2.68 -0.13
N ALA A 41 -2.77 -3.98 -0.41
CA ALA A 41 -3.62 -4.62 -1.40
C ALA A 41 -4.83 -5.30 -0.72
N CYS A 42 -6.04 -4.90 -1.09
CA CYS A 42 -7.29 -5.45 -0.58
C CYS A 42 -7.46 -6.90 -1.06
N MET A 43 -7.50 -7.84 -0.10
CA MET A 43 -7.57 -9.28 -0.35
C MET A 43 -8.70 -9.92 0.41
N THR A 44 -9.43 -10.85 -0.23
CA THR A 44 -10.54 -11.56 0.39
C THR A 44 -10.04 -12.78 1.15
N VAL A 45 -10.46 -12.92 2.40
CA VAL A 45 -10.17 -14.07 3.26
C VAL A 45 -10.97 -15.27 2.76
N VAL A 46 -10.30 -16.35 2.39
CA VAL A 46 -10.93 -17.60 1.91
C VAL A 46 -10.92 -18.71 2.98
N GLU A 47 -9.98 -18.65 3.92
CA GLU A 47 -9.86 -19.56 5.04
C GLU A 47 -9.13 -18.87 6.19
N LYS A 48 -9.40 -19.24 7.44
CA LYS A 48 -8.69 -18.70 8.60
C LYS A 48 -8.64 -19.69 9.76
N GLY A 49 -7.63 -19.51 10.62
CA GLY A 49 -7.51 -20.08 11.95
C GLY A 49 -7.43 -18.97 13.01
N ASP A 50 -6.91 -19.32 14.17
CA ASP A 50 -6.81 -18.38 15.29
C ASP A 50 -5.73 -17.30 15.06
N ASP A 51 -4.60 -17.69 14.42
CA ASP A 51 -3.42 -16.85 14.22
C ASP A 51 -2.95 -16.76 12.76
N TRP A 52 -3.78 -17.21 11.80
CA TRP A 52 -3.49 -17.18 10.38
C TRP A 52 -4.74 -17.07 9.53
N PHE A 53 -4.58 -16.59 8.30
CA PHE A 53 -5.61 -16.59 7.27
C PHE A 53 -5.01 -16.89 5.89
N ARG A 54 -5.89 -17.29 4.95
CA ARG A 54 -5.55 -17.54 3.55
C ARG A 54 -6.27 -16.59 2.62
N ILE A 55 -5.58 -16.22 1.57
CA ILE A 55 -6.09 -15.42 0.46
C ILE A 55 -5.67 -16.04 -0.87
N ASP A 56 -6.50 -15.88 -1.89
CA ASP A 56 -6.16 -16.24 -3.26
C ASP A 56 -5.81 -14.98 -4.05
N VAL A 57 -4.61 -14.93 -4.61
CA VAL A 57 -4.08 -13.78 -5.35
C VAL A 57 -4.00 -14.13 -6.81
N SER A 58 -4.72 -13.37 -7.65
CA SER A 58 -4.72 -13.57 -9.11
C SER A 58 -3.37 -13.18 -9.73
N ALA A 59 -3.08 -13.73 -10.92
CA ALA A 59 -1.91 -13.31 -11.70
C ALA A 59 -1.92 -11.81 -12.02
N GLU A 60 -3.09 -11.22 -12.24
CA GLU A 60 -3.23 -9.78 -12.44
C GLU A 60 -2.81 -9.00 -11.19
N SER A 61 -3.32 -9.37 -10.02
CA SER A 61 -2.95 -8.73 -8.74
C SER A 61 -1.45 -8.84 -8.48
N LEU A 62 -0.84 -10.01 -8.74
CA LEU A 62 0.60 -10.21 -8.63
C LEU A 62 1.39 -9.29 -9.56
N SER A 63 0.89 -9.04 -10.78
CA SER A 63 1.54 -8.13 -11.73
C SER A 63 1.43 -6.65 -11.38
N LYS A 64 0.51 -6.29 -10.49
CA LYS A 64 0.21 -4.91 -10.09
C LYS A 64 0.72 -4.55 -8.69
N THR A 65 1.19 -5.54 -7.94
CA THR A 65 1.63 -5.38 -6.55
C THR A 65 3.03 -5.95 -6.34
N ALA A 66 3.71 -5.49 -5.30
CA ALA A 66 4.99 -6.01 -4.85
C ALA A 66 4.82 -6.76 -3.52
N GLY A 67 5.59 -7.85 -3.34
CA GLY A 67 5.71 -8.55 -2.06
C GLY A 67 4.58 -9.53 -1.73
N LEU A 68 3.64 -9.78 -2.65
CA LEU A 68 2.59 -10.79 -2.47
C LEU A 68 2.96 -12.18 -3.02
N ASP A 69 4.07 -12.29 -3.70
CA ASP A 69 4.60 -13.54 -4.27
C ASP A 69 5.83 -14.07 -3.53
N THR A 70 6.23 -13.40 -2.45
CA THR A 70 7.46 -13.69 -1.74
C THR A 70 7.21 -13.94 -0.25
N PHE A 71 8.01 -14.83 0.33
CA PHE A 71 8.06 -15.01 1.77
C PHE A 71 8.59 -13.76 2.48
N GLY A 72 7.91 -13.30 3.52
CA GLY A 72 8.38 -12.15 4.28
C GLY A 72 7.30 -11.44 5.10
N PRO A 73 7.69 -10.38 5.82
CA PRO A 73 6.78 -9.57 6.60
C PRO A 73 5.89 -8.70 5.70
N VAL A 74 4.64 -8.50 6.13
CA VAL A 74 3.65 -7.66 5.45
C VAL A 74 2.89 -6.82 6.46
N ASN A 75 2.54 -5.58 6.06
CA ASN A 75 1.58 -4.78 6.82
C ASN A 75 0.17 -5.34 6.63
N LEU A 76 -0.58 -5.42 7.70
CA LEU A 76 -1.96 -5.91 7.71
C LEU A 76 -2.91 -4.88 8.29
N GLU A 77 -4.07 -4.72 7.64
CA GLU A 77 -5.14 -3.88 8.11
C GLU A 77 -6.50 -4.51 7.78
N LYS A 78 -7.38 -4.60 8.77
CA LYS A 78 -8.76 -5.04 8.58
C LYS A 78 -9.57 -3.99 7.83
N ALA A 79 -10.64 -4.41 7.15
CA ALA A 79 -11.59 -3.50 6.57
C ALA A 79 -12.14 -2.52 7.62
N MET A 80 -12.22 -1.23 7.23
CA MET A 80 -12.82 -0.17 8.05
C MET A 80 -14.32 -0.44 8.24
N ARG A 81 -14.81 -0.22 9.44
CA ARG A 81 -16.22 -0.34 9.78
C ARG A 81 -16.90 1.03 9.84
N LEU A 82 -18.20 1.05 9.68
CA LEU A 82 -18.98 2.27 9.88
C LEU A 82 -18.86 2.71 11.36
N GLY A 83 -18.39 3.95 11.56
CA GLY A 83 -18.16 4.50 12.91
C GLY A 83 -16.71 4.45 13.35
N ASP A 84 -15.83 3.77 12.63
CA ASP A 84 -14.39 3.83 12.89
C ASP A 84 -13.83 5.24 12.63
N ARG A 85 -12.76 5.57 13.32
CA ARG A 85 -12.04 6.83 13.09
C ARG A 85 -11.18 6.71 11.83
N VAL A 86 -11.17 7.78 11.04
CA VAL A 86 -10.24 7.91 9.91
C VAL A 86 -9.01 8.67 10.39
N ASP A 87 -8.01 7.93 10.84
CA ASP A 87 -6.73 8.50 11.28
C ASP A 87 -5.76 8.50 10.07
N GLY A 88 -5.74 9.61 9.31
CA GLY A 88 -4.98 9.76 8.07
C GLY A 88 -5.88 10.11 6.88
N HIS A 89 -6.01 9.21 5.90
CA HIS A 89 -6.93 9.36 4.77
C HIS A 89 -7.66 8.04 4.47
N LEU A 90 -8.65 8.07 3.60
CA LEU A 90 -9.38 6.86 3.18
C LEU A 90 -8.47 5.99 2.32
N VAL A 91 -7.99 4.88 2.89
CA VAL A 91 -7.19 3.86 2.19
C VAL A 91 -8.12 2.70 1.86
N SER A 92 -8.26 2.39 0.57
CA SER A 92 -9.20 1.38 0.06
C SER A 92 -8.56 0.02 -0.20
N GLY A 93 -7.23 -0.05 -0.19
CA GLY A 93 -6.49 -1.24 -0.57
C GLY A 93 -6.42 -1.45 -2.10
N HIS A 94 -6.63 -0.40 -2.87
CA HIS A 94 -6.59 -0.44 -4.33
C HIS A 94 -5.27 0.16 -4.84
N VAL A 95 -4.25 -0.69 -4.95
CA VAL A 95 -2.90 -0.31 -5.39
C VAL A 95 -2.93 0.24 -6.82
N ASP A 96 -2.45 1.49 -7.00
CA ASP A 96 -2.38 2.17 -8.29
C ASP A 96 -1.10 1.87 -9.06
N GLY A 97 -0.04 1.50 -8.34
CA GLY A 97 1.24 1.18 -8.94
C GLY A 97 2.30 0.78 -7.94
N ILE A 98 3.43 0.34 -8.49
CA ILE A 98 4.61 -0.04 -7.72
C ILE A 98 5.59 1.12 -7.78
N GLY A 99 5.99 1.65 -6.62
CA GLY A 99 7.07 2.62 -6.47
C GLY A 99 8.39 1.93 -6.15
N GLN A 100 9.49 2.63 -6.37
CA GLN A 100 10.83 2.19 -5.99
C GLN A 100 11.43 3.13 -4.97
N VAL A 101 11.91 2.59 -3.86
CA VAL A 101 12.65 3.35 -2.85
C VAL A 101 13.97 3.83 -3.44
N VAL A 102 14.19 5.14 -3.41
CA VAL A 102 15.45 5.79 -3.80
C VAL A 102 16.41 5.79 -2.62
N SER A 103 15.93 6.24 -1.45
CA SER A 103 16.70 6.23 -0.21
C SER A 103 15.77 6.15 1.02
N LEU A 104 16.33 5.64 2.12
CA LEU A 104 15.78 5.72 3.46
C LEU A 104 16.91 6.09 4.40
N GLU A 105 16.88 7.32 4.92
CA GLU A 105 17.98 7.89 5.69
C GLU A 105 17.46 8.44 7.01
N GLN A 106 18.20 8.21 8.09
CA GLN A 106 17.89 8.82 9.37
C GLN A 106 18.24 10.31 9.34
N VAL A 107 17.29 11.15 9.74
CA VAL A 107 17.46 12.61 9.85
C VAL A 107 17.00 13.03 11.25
N ALA A 108 17.92 13.36 12.10
CA ALA A 108 17.69 13.58 13.52
C ALA A 108 16.95 12.39 14.17
N GLU A 109 15.80 12.62 14.79
CA GLU A 109 14.96 11.60 15.43
C GLU A 109 14.01 10.87 14.45
N SER A 110 13.97 11.27 13.18
CA SER A 110 13.05 10.72 12.18
C SER A 110 13.80 10.12 10.99
N TYR A 111 13.05 9.65 9.98
CA TYR A 111 13.62 9.04 8.78
C TYR A 111 13.02 9.67 7.53
N LYS A 112 13.86 10.13 6.61
CA LYS A 112 13.45 10.59 5.29
C LYS A 112 13.41 9.41 4.33
N LEU A 113 12.22 9.03 3.90
CA LEU A 113 11.98 8.04 2.84
C LEU A 113 11.76 8.77 1.52
N VAL A 114 12.54 8.44 0.50
CA VAL A 114 12.37 8.97 -0.86
C VAL A 114 11.95 7.86 -1.80
N ILE A 115 10.86 8.07 -2.54
CA ILE A 115 10.28 7.10 -3.47
C ILE A 115 10.16 7.72 -4.86
N LEU A 116 10.52 6.95 -5.89
CA LEU A 116 10.22 7.20 -7.29
C LEU A 116 8.93 6.45 -7.65
N ALA A 117 7.89 7.18 -8.04
CA ALA A 117 6.62 6.60 -8.45
C ALA A 117 6.50 6.52 -9.99
N PRO A 118 5.64 5.64 -10.52
CA PRO A 118 5.30 5.64 -11.94
C PRO A 118 4.75 6.98 -12.40
N ARG A 119 5.17 7.43 -13.62
CA ARG A 119 4.78 8.73 -14.16
C ARG A 119 3.26 8.96 -14.22
N LYS A 120 2.47 7.91 -14.45
CA LYS A 120 1.01 7.99 -14.47
C LYS A 120 0.38 8.46 -13.15
N LEU A 121 1.10 8.37 -12.02
CA LEU A 121 0.62 8.81 -10.71
C LEU A 121 0.96 10.29 -10.40
N ALA A 122 1.77 10.95 -11.25
CA ALA A 122 2.19 12.33 -11.03
C ALA A 122 1.02 13.31 -10.74
N PRO A 123 -0.11 13.28 -11.47
CA PRO A 123 -1.21 14.19 -11.19
C PRO A 123 -1.86 14.05 -9.81
N CYS A 124 -1.70 12.88 -9.18
CA CYS A 124 -2.26 12.58 -7.85
C CYS A 124 -1.27 12.75 -6.70
N ILE A 125 0.01 13.04 -6.99
CA ILE A 125 1.07 13.19 -5.98
C ILE A 125 1.33 14.67 -5.76
N ALA A 126 0.91 15.21 -4.61
CA ALA A 126 0.99 16.62 -4.31
C ALA A 126 1.70 16.89 -2.97
N TYR A 127 2.40 18.02 -2.88
CA TYR A 127 2.95 18.52 -1.62
C TYR A 127 1.87 18.63 -0.56
N LYS A 128 2.11 18.06 0.64
CA LYS A 128 1.15 17.93 1.75
C LYS A 128 -0.11 17.10 1.43
N GLY A 129 -0.13 16.43 0.29
CA GLY A 129 -1.14 15.41 0.01
C GLY A 129 -0.86 14.11 0.76
N SER A 130 -1.86 13.22 0.76
CA SER A 130 -1.76 11.88 1.34
C SER A 130 -1.42 10.84 0.29
N ILE A 131 -0.70 9.81 0.71
CA ILE A 131 -0.42 8.60 -0.10
C ILE A 131 -0.31 7.40 0.83
N ALA A 132 -0.80 6.23 0.41
CA ALA A 132 -0.52 5.00 1.12
C ALA A 132 0.70 4.30 0.50
N VAL A 133 1.66 3.93 1.37
CA VAL A 133 2.84 3.15 1.01
C VAL A 133 2.79 1.83 1.75
N ASN A 134 2.68 0.71 1.04
CA ASN A 134 2.44 -0.62 1.63
C ASN A 134 1.28 -0.61 2.65
N GLY A 135 0.21 0.15 2.36
CA GLY A 135 -0.97 0.29 3.21
C GLY A 135 -0.83 1.29 4.36
N VAL A 136 0.32 1.93 4.53
CA VAL A 136 0.53 2.94 5.58
C VAL A 136 0.19 4.32 5.02
N SER A 137 -0.77 5.01 5.64
CA SER A 137 -1.15 6.39 5.31
C SER A 137 -0.05 7.36 5.70
N LEU A 138 0.47 8.13 4.74
CA LEU A 138 1.62 9.01 4.93
C LEU A 138 1.42 10.35 4.23
N THR A 139 2.10 11.39 4.75
CA THR A 139 2.05 12.75 4.18
C THR A 139 3.27 13.00 3.30
N ILE A 140 3.05 13.49 2.10
CA ILE A 140 4.09 13.88 1.15
C ILE A 140 4.69 15.23 1.56
N ASN A 141 6.01 15.31 1.70
CA ASN A 141 6.71 16.53 2.14
C ASN A 141 7.43 17.26 1.00
N GLU A 142 7.85 16.55 -0.03
CA GLU A 142 8.51 17.13 -1.22
C GLU A 142 8.04 16.36 -2.44
N VAL A 143 7.93 17.04 -3.56
CA VAL A 143 7.64 16.43 -4.88
C VAL A 143 8.57 17.07 -5.91
N GLU A 144 9.19 16.22 -6.71
CA GLU A 144 10.04 16.60 -7.84
C GLU A 144 9.63 15.77 -9.06
N ASP A 145 9.14 16.44 -10.10
CA ASP A 145 8.82 15.77 -11.35
C ASP A 145 10.09 15.50 -12.15
N THR A 146 10.34 14.24 -12.46
CA THR A 146 11.48 13.80 -13.28
C THR A 146 11.01 13.23 -14.61
N SER A 147 11.93 13.00 -15.55
CA SER A 147 11.61 12.39 -16.85
C SER A 147 11.06 10.97 -16.77
N VAL A 148 11.36 10.24 -15.69
CA VAL A 148 10.90 8.84 -15.46
C VAL A 148 9.66 8.74 -14.58
N GLY A 149 9.37 9.77 -13.77
CA GLY A 149 8.21 9.83 -12.89
C GLY A 149 8.43 10.80 -11.73
N PRO A 150 7.41 11.06 -10.90
CA PRO A 150 7.54 11.92 -9.74
C PRO A 150 8.39 11.24 -8.66
N ARG A 151 9.36 11.97 -8.13
CA ARG A 151 10.08 11.61 -6.92
C ARG A 151 9.46 12.37 -5.76
N PHE A 152 9.11 11.71 -4.70
CA PHE A 152 8.56 12.36 -3.53
C PHE A 152 9.22 11.88 -2.24
N SER A 153 9.19 12.73 -1.22
CA SER A 153 9.71 12.39 0.09
C SER A 153 8.61 12.37 1.16
N ILE A 154 8.83 11.52 2.15
CA ILE A 154 8.00 11.33 3.33
C ILE A 154 8.91 11.36 4.55
N ASN A 155 8.44 11.97 5.63
CA ASN A 155 9.11 11.89 6.91
C ASN A 155 8.42 10.84 7.80
N LEU A 156 9.15 9.77 8.15
CA LEU A 156 8.67 8.68 9.00
C LEU A 156 9.11 8.94 10.44
N ILE A 157 8.15 8.96 11.36
CA ILE A 157 8.43 9.06 12.80
C ILE A 157 8.89 7.70 13.34
N PRO A 158 9.65 7.66 14.47
CA PRO A 158 10.14 6.41 15.05
C PRO A 158 9.05 5.37 15.28
N HIS A 159 7.90 5.77 15.78
CA HIS A 159 6.76 4.88 16.00
C HIS A 159 6.32 4.16 14.71
N THR A 160 6.22 4.87 13.59
CA THR A 160 5.86 4.26 12.28
C THR A 160 6.90 3.22 11.85
N MET A 161 8.17 3.50 12.07
CA MET A 161 9.25 2.54 11.81
C MET A 161 9.13 1.29 12.69
N GLU A 162 8.75 1.44 13.95
CA GLU A 162 8.62 0.35 14.90
C GLU A 162 7.44 -0.59 14.59
N VAL A 163 6.28 -0.01 14.23
CA VAL A 163 5.01 -0.77 14.11
C VAL A 163 4.63 -1.18 12.68
N THR A 164 5.48 -0.88 11.69
CA THR A 164 5.23 -1.22 10.28
C THR A 164 6.43 -1.88 9.63
N THR A 165 6.23 -2.52 8.46
CA THR A 165 7.33 -3.12 7.69
C THR A 165 8.22 -2.09 6.99
N LEU A 166 7.96 -0.80 7.12
CA LEU A 166 8.73 0.25 6.45
C LEU A 166 10.19 0.30 6.92
N HIS A 167 10.49 -0.18 8.12
CA HIS A 167 11.87 -0.28 8.62
C HIS A 167 12.75 -1.30 7.87
N PHE A 168 12.16 -2.23 7.12
CA PHE A 168 12.91 -3.15 6.27
C PHE A 168 13.26 -2.57 4.90
N LEU A 169 12.71 -1.41 4.55
CA LEU A 169 12.96 -0.78 3.26
C LEU A 169 14.41 -0.30 3.14
N LYS A 170 14.94 -0.43 1.95
CA LYS A 170 16.27 0.08 1.55
C LYS A 170 16.20 0.55 0.11
N ALA A 171 17.22 1.22 -0.37
CA ALA A 171 17.32 1.60 -1.78
C ALA A 171 17.04 0.39 -2.70
N GLN A 172 16.29 0.61 -3.78
CA GLN A 172 15.80 -0.39 -4.73
C GLN A 172 14.61 -1.27 -4.23
N SER A 173 14.19 -1.19 -2.95
CA SER A 173 12.98 -1.88 -2.49
C SER A 173 11.77 -1.41 -3.30
N LEU A 174 10.90 -2.36 -3.66
CA LEU A 174 9.61 -2.06 -4.29
C LEU A 174 8.54 -1.89 -3.23
N VAL A 175 7.62 -0.93 -3.45
CA VAL A 175 6.52 -0.62 -2.54
C VAL A 175 5.22 -0.45 -3.31
N ASN A 176 4.12 -0.87 -2.72
CA ASN A 176 2.78 -0.63 -3.24
C ASN A 176 2.36 0.80 -2.93
N LEU A 177 1.89 1.52 -3.95
CA LEU A 177 1.41 2.88 -3.83
C LEU A 177 -0.09 2.93 -4.12
N GLU A 178 -0.85 3.55 -3.23
CA GLU A 178 -2.25 3.91 -3.45
C GLU A 178 -2.37 5.42 -3.26
N VAL A 179 -2.86 6.12 -4.30
CA VAL A 179 -3.09 7.57 -4.24
C VAL A 179 -4.36 7.88 -3.47
N ASP A 180 -4.46 9.08 -2.93
CA ASP A 180 -5.68 9.54 -2.27
C ASP A 180 -6.89 9.42 -3.21
N LEU A 181 -7.96 8.81 -2.73
CA LEU A 181 -9.19 8.58 -3.49
C LEU A 181 -9.76 9.88 -4.06
N ILE A 182 -9.66 11.00 -3.32
CA ILE A 182 -10.11 12.31 -3.78
C ILE A 182 -9.28 12.77 -4.98
N ALA A 183 -7.95 12.63 -4.93
CA ALA A 183 -7.07 13.02 -6.03
C ALA A 183 -7.39 12.22 -7.31
N ARG A 184 -7.72 10.92 -7.20
CA ARG A 184 -8.12 10.07 -8.32
C ARG A 184 -9.38 10.58 -9.02
N TYR A 185 -10.41 10.96 -8.28
CA TYR A 185 -11.66 11.49 -8.89
C TYR A 185 -11.49 12.90 -9.43
N VAL A 186 -10.68 13.75 -8.78
CA VAL A 186 -10.34 15.09 -9.31
C VAL A 186 -9.60 14.96 -10.64
N GLN A 187 -8.58 14.10 -10.72
CA GLN A 187 -7.85 13.82 -11.97
C GLN A 187 -8.81 13.38 -13.08
N ARG A 188 -9.69 12.41 -12.80
CA ARG A 188 -10.63 11.90 -13.80
C ARG A 188 -11.57 12.98 -14.33
N ASN A 189 -12.06 13.87 -13.46
CA ASN A 189 -12.89 15.00 -13.88
C ASN A 189 -12.14 16.01 -14.76
N MET A 190 -10.86 16.26 -14.47
CA MET A 190 -10.03 17.15 -15.30
C MET A 190 -9.79 16.58 -16.69
N GLU A 191 -9.45 15.28 -16.80
CA GLU A 191 -9.27 14.57 -18.07
C GLU A 191 -10.51 14.65 -18.97
N LEU A 192 -11.72 14.56 -18.41
CA LEU A 192 -12.96 14.64 -19.16
C LEU A 192 -13.19 16.06 -19.72
N ARG A 193 -12.87 17.10 -18.94
CA ARG A 193 -13.02 18.50 -19.37
C ARG A 193 -12.06 18.86 -20.51
N GLU A 194 -10.80 18.41 -20.42
CA GLU A 194 -9.82 18.60 -21.49
C GLU A 194 -10.23 17.87 -22.79
N GLY A 195 -10.98 16.75 -22.70
CA GLY A 195 -11.51 16.02 -23.84
C GLY A 195 -12.73 16.69 -24.51
N ASP A 196 -13.54 17.40 -23.74
CA ASP A 196 -14.75 18.09 -24.23
C ASP A 196 -14.39 19.44 -24.93
N ASP A 197 -13.25 20.05 -24.63
CA ASP A 197 -12.77 21.29 -25.29
C ASP A 197 -12.19 21.05 -26.72
N ILE A 198 -12.22 19.79 -27.23
CA ILE A 198 -11.72 19.40 -28.56
C ILE A 198 -12.86 19.14 -29.57
N LEU A 199 -14.12 19.38 -29.20
CA LEU A 199 -15.30 19.35 -30.06
C LEU A 199 -15.79 20.78 -30.29
#